data_db5820b4679f11e4895f7d15d0626077
#
_entry.id   db5820b4679f11e4895f7d15d0626077
#
_cell.length_a   1.000
_cell.length_b   1.000
_cell.length_c   1.000
_cell.angle_alpha   90.00
_cell.angle_beta   90.00
_cell.angle_gamma   90.00
#
_symmetry.space_group_name_H-M   'P 1'
#
loop_
_entity.id
_entity.type
_entity.pdbx_description
1 polymer ?
#
loop_
_entity_poly.entity_id
_entity_poly.type
_entity_poly.pdbx_seq_one_letter_code
_entity_poly.pdbx_strand_id
1 'polypeptide(L)'
;MSPRSVNTIARTLIQTVVRQKLNAIKSDPERSLRNLVDMGLSFAVGGEQKRFLQQAQHALQDENSAYYRIIYDMALHVDTEHLMGFGMNLGYNSLTAGARTIRRLESECGYDIPWCLTLAIDRKGYTAHESDYTNLIEQGKRLGIYTYLIIAPELPVGLFTLLRQQKDCAFLLFTSPDELTGDVIDTMAQLYHVMPVVRFGDGAEEVCDAMRRREMLYSVFLPYHSEESENIFSDGDVLDIEQFHAPLTIFMSYTAPEKGQSSPFYRRIIAARNDLHTQTIPVELWEDLRYVDGVISPLPSHSITFNADCFLIRPDGTVDDSISFAASSLESILVSLQ
;
A
#
# COMPACT_ATOMS: atom_id res chain seq x y z
N MET A 1 13.36 30.33 6.40
CA MET A 1 13.26 29.17 5.46
C MET A 1 11.78 28.81 5.36
N SER A 2 11.26 28.61 4.16
CA SER A 2 9.84 28.24 4.00
C SER A 2 9.63 26.79 4.51
N PRO A 3 8.44 26.43 5.02
CA PRO A 3 8.16 25.05 5.48
C PRO A 3 8.44 23.99 4.40
N ARG A 4 8.27 24.33 3.11
CA ARG A 4 8.60 23.45 1.97
C ARG A 4 10.09 23.13 1.87
N SER A 5 10.99 24.09 2.16
CA SER A 5 12.44 23.87 2.08
C SER A 5 12.96 22.96 3.20
N VAL A 6 12.39 23.04 4.38
CA VAL A 6 12.75 22.20 5.55
C VAL A 6 12.35 20.74 5.30
N ASN A 7 11.13 20.51 4.78
CA ASN A 7 10.68 19.15 4.46
C ASN A 7 11.54 18.51 3.35
N THR A 8 11.97 19.28 2.36
CA THR A 8 12.84 18.77 1.27
C THR A 8 14.22 18.36 1.81
N ILE A 9 14.83 19.15 2.68
CA ILE A 9 16.14 18.84 3.30
C ILE A 9 16.02 17.58 4.17
N ALA A 10 15.01 17.50 5.04
CA ALA A 10 14.79 16.33 5.89
C ALA A 10 14.59 15.06 5.05
N ARG A 11 13.77 15.13 3.99
CA ARG A 11 13.55 14.02 3.07
C ARG A 11 14.85 13.53 2.43
N THR A 12 15.69 14.46 1.94
CA THR A 12 16.96 14.11 1.28
C THR A 12 17.94 13.43 2.25
N LEU A 13 18.02 13.91 3.49
CA LEU A 13 18.85 13.28 4.52
C LEU A 13 18.37 11.86 4.84
N ILE A 14 17.06 11.68 5.03
CA ILE A 14 16.45 10.37 5.27
C ILE A 14 16.71 9.43 4.09
N GLN A 15 16.53 9.89 2.86
CA GLN A 15 16.82 9.11 1.65
C GLN A 15 18.26 8.59 1.63
N THR A 16 19.23 9.45 1.98
CA THR A 16 20.64 9.06 2.02
C THR A 16 20.89 7.95 3.04
N VAL A 17 20.31 8.10 4.24
CA VAL A 17 20.47 7.10 5.31
C VAL A 17 19.78 5.79 4.94
N VAL A 18 18.53 5.84 4.44
CA VAL A 18 17.79 4.65 4.00
C VAL A 18 18.55 3.90 2.92
N ARG A 19 19.04 4.60 1.87
CA ARG A 19 19.86 4.01 0.80
C ARG A 19 21.09 3.31 1.35
N GLN A 20 21.80 3.95 2.26
CA GLN A 20 22.98 3.35 2.89
C GLN A 20 22.62 2.06 3.65
N LYS A 21 21.47 2.05 4.38
CA LYS A 21 21.02 0.88 5.12
C LYS A 21 20.54 -0.24 4.20
N LEU A 22 19.81 0.08 3.13
CA LEU A 22 19.41 -0.91 2.13
C LEU A 22 20.62 -1.60 1.48
N ASN A 23 21.65 -0.84 1.12
CA ASN A 23 22.89 -1.41 0.59
C ASN A 23 23.61 -2.30 1.62
N ALA A 24 23.55 -1.94 2.91
CA ALA A 24 24.17 -2.70 3.98
C ALA A 24 23.39 -3.99 4.34
N ILE A 25 22.11 -4.10 4.01
CA ILE A 25 21.30 -5.32 4.26
C ILE A 25 21.95 -6.55 3.59
N LYS A 26 22.54 -6.38 2.41
CA LYS A 26 23.21 -7.48 1.68
C LYS A 26 24.37 -8.11 2.46
N SER A 27 25.02 -7.36 3.35
CA SER A 27 26.17 -7.82 4.15
C SER A 27 25.82 -8.06 5.63
N ASP A 28 24.85 -7.33 6.17
CA ASP A 28 24.42 -7.42 7.57
C ASP A 28 22.91 -7.12 7.66
N PRO A 29 22.06 -8.11 7.31
CA PRO A 29 20.60 -7.90 7.22
C PRO A 29 19.99 -7.54 8.57
N GLU A 30 20.39 -8.25 9.65
CA GLU A 30 19.78 -8.07 10.96
C GLU A 30 20.02 -6.67 11.52
N ARG A 31 21.28 -6.25 11.56
CA ARG A 31 21.66 -4.93 12.08
C ARG A 31 21.07 -3.81 11.23
N SER A 32 21.06 -3.96 9.90
CA SER A 32 20.56 -2.94 8.99
C SER A 32 19.06 -2.77 9.13
N LEU A 33 18.30 -3.87 9.25
CA LEU A 33 16.86 -3.84 9.44
C LEU A 33 16.48 -3.24 10.80
N ARG A 34 17.13 -3.67 11.90
CA ARG A 34 16.92 -3.08 13.24
C ARG A 34 17.15 -1.55 13.21
N ASN A 35 18.25 -1.10 12.60
CA ASN A 35 18.53 0.31 12.45
C ASN A 35 17.47 1.09 11.64
N LEU A 36 16.84 0.47 10.61
CA LEU A 36 15.75 1.09 9.85
C LEU A 36 14.50 1.27 10.73
N VAL A 37 14.16 0.27 11.53
CA VAL A 37 13.03 0.36 12.48
C VAL A 37 13.30 1.38 13.56
N ASP A 38 14.51 1.41 14.14
CA ASP A 38 14.91 2.40 15.15
C ASP A 38 14.87 3.83 14.59
N MET A 39 15.29 3.99 13.34
CA MET A 39 15.15 5.27 12.64
C MET A 39 13.67 5.65 12.47
N GLY A 40 12.81 4.70 12.04
CA GLY A 40 11.36 4.92 11.98
C GLY A 40 10.79 5.39 13.31
N LEU A 41 11.16 4.72 14.41
CA LEU A 41 10.77 5.10 15.78
C LEU A 41 11.20 6.53 16.16
N SER A 42 12.37 6.97 15.71
CA SER A 42 12.86 8.32 15.97
C SER A 42 12.04 9.41 15.27
N PHE A 43 11.37 9.08 14.18
CA PHE A 43 10.48 9.97 13.42
C PHE A 43 9.00 9.81 13.75
N ALA A 44 8.64 8.79 14.54
CA ALA A 44 7.26 8.51 14.90
C ALA A 44 6.64 9.64 15.73
N VAL A 45 5.43 10.05 15.34
CA VAL A 45 4.66 11.09 16.00
C VAL A 45 3.37 10.50 16.54
N GLY A 46 3.18 10.60 17.86
CA GLY A 46 2.00 10.02 18.52
C GLY A 46 2.24 8.63 19.11
N GLY A 47 1.38 8.24 20.06
CA GLY A 47 1.51 7.00 20.82
C GLY A 47 1.30 5.75 19.96
N GLU A 48 0.29 5.77 19.07
CA GLU A 48 -0.08 4.63 18.24
C GLU A 48 1.01 4.30 17.22
N GLN A 49 1.53 5.31 16.52
CA GLN A 49 2.62 5.11 15.57
C GLN A 49 3.89 4.55 16.25
N LYS A 50 4.18 5.02 17.47
CA LYS A 50 5.29 4.47 18.26
C LYS A 50 5.01 3.00 18.63
N ARG A 51 3.80 2.67 19.09
CA ARG A 51 3.41 1.29 19.41
C ARG A 51 3.55 0.36 18.20
N PHE A 52 3.07 0.79 17.04
CA PHE A 52 3.22 0.02 15.81
C PHE A 52 4.69 -0.31 15.49
N LEU A 53 5.55 0.69 15.52
CA LEU A 53 6.99 0.49 15.26
C LEU A 53 7.69 -0.29 16.39
N GLN A 54 7.23 -0.18 17.64
CA GLN A 54 7.72 -1.01 18.75
C GLN A 54 7.34 -2.49 18.58
N GLN A 55 6.17 -2.79 18.02
CA GLN A 55 5.79 -4.16 17.67
C GLN A 55 6.72 -4.72 16.59
N ALA A 56 7.02 -3.94 15.54
CA ALA A 56 8.00 -4.33 14.51
C ALA A 56 9.39 -4.54 15.14
N GLN A 57 9.83 -3.65 16.04
CA GLN A 57 11.09 -3.80 16.76
C GLN A 57 11.11 -5.08 17.61
N HIS A 58 10.01 -5.40 18.27
CA HIS A 58 9.88 -6.62 19.08
C HIS A 58 9.96 -7.89 18.20
N ALA A 59 9.29 -7.91 17.05
CA ALA A 59 9.36 -9.01 16.10
C ALA A 59 10.78 -9.26 15.55
N LEU A 60 11.64 -8.24 15.56
CA LEU A 60 13.04 -8.32 15.14
C LEU A 60 14.02 -8.65 16.29
N GLN A 61 13.52 -8.91 17.51
CA GLN A 61 14.35 -9.42 18.61
C GLN A 61 14.67 -10.90 18.46
N ASP A 62 13.80 -11.65 17.79
CA ASP A 62 14.07 -13.03 17.42
C ASP A 62 14.99 -13.08 16.20
N GLU A 63 16.17 -13.65 16.36
CA GLU A 63 17.17 -13.81 15.28
C GLU A 63 16.67 -14.77 14.17
N ASN A 64 15.69 -15.63 14.47
CA ASN A 64 15.07 -16.55 13.51
C ASN A 64 13.84 -15.95 12.82
N SER A 65 13.50 -14.69 13.09
CA SER A 65 12.33 -14.05 12.50
C SER A 65 12.34 -14.14 10.97
N ALA A 66 11.26 -14.61 10.38
CA ALA A 66 11.07 -14.68 8.93
C ALA A 66 11.22 -13.30 8.24
N TYR A 67 10.98 -12.22 8.95
CA TYR A 67 11.17 -10.86 8.43
C TYR A 67 12.59 -10.60 7.94
N TYR A 68 13.62 -11.17 8.60
CA TYR A 68 15.00 -11.05 8.12
C TYR A 68 15.20 -11.71 6.75
N ARG A 69 14.61 -12.89 6.54
CA ARG A 69 14.69 -13.60 5.26
C ARG A 69 13.95 -12.85 4.15
N ILE A 70 12.74 -12.38 4.43
CA ILE A 70 11.92 -11.62 3.47
C ILE A 70 12.66 -10.34 3.06
N ILE A 71 13.15 -9.56 4.01
CA ILE A 71 13.86 -8.31 3.72
C ILE A 71 15.21 -8.57 3.03
N TYR A 72 15.90 -9.64 3.40
CA TYR A 72 17.14 -10.03 2.74
C TYR A 72 16.89 -10.45 1.29
N ASP A 73 15.87 -11.27 1.03
CA ASP A 73 15.46 -11.64 -0.32
C ASP A 73 15.10 -10.40 -1.17
N MET A 74 14.31 -9.49 -0.61
CA MET A 74 14.02 -8.21 -1.26
C MET A 74 15.30 -7.43 -1.60
N ALA A 75 16.25 -7.33 -0.68
CA ALA A 75 17.48 -6.59 -0.90
C ALA A 75 18.40 -7.24 -1.97
N LEU A 76 18.29 -8.55 -2.15
CA LEU A 76 19.06 -9.27 -3.17
C LEU A 76 18.45 -9.18 -4.58
N HIS A 77 17.11 -9.20 -4.67
CA HIS A 77 16.39 -9.41 -5.93
C HIS A 77 15.55 -8.21 -6.38
N VAL A 78 15.50 -7.16 -5.58
CA VAL A 78 14.81 -5.91 -5.97
C VAL A 78 15.85 -4.80 -6.15
N ASP A 79 15.73 -4.06 -7.24
CA ASP A 79 16.56 -2.87 -7.48
C ASP A 79 16.39 -1.85 -6.35
N THR A 80 17.49 -1.28 -5.92
CA THR A 80 17.50 -0.31 -4.81
C THR A 80 16.61 0.91 -5.07
N GLU A 81 16.46 1.33 -6.34
CA GLU A 81 15.59 2.47 -6.69
C GLU A 81 14.10 2.13 -6.53
N HIS A 82 13.68 0.87 -6.80
CA HIS A 82 12.32 0.42 -6.49
C HIS A 82 12.05 0.45 -4.98
N LEU A 83 12.96 -0.10 -4.18
CA LEU A 83 12.82 -0.07 -2.72
C LEU A 83 12.81 1.37 -2.19
N MET A 84 13.66 2.23 -2.73
CA MET A 84 13.74 3.64 -2.36
C MET A 84 12.51 4.42 -2.83
N GLY A 85 12.09 4.26 -4.09
CA GLY A 85 10.97 5.01 -4.67
C GLY A 85 9.67 4.72 -3.94
N PHE A 86 9.31 3.44 -3.84
CA PHE A 86 8.09 3.01 -3.16
C PHE A 86 8.19 3.22 -1.64
N GLY A 87 9.29 2.77 -1.03
CA GLY A 87 9.46 2.84 0.43
C GLY A 87 9.48 4.26 0.98
N MET A 88 10.11 5.21 0.29
CA MET A 88 10.10 6.63 0.70
C MET A 88 8.73 7.27 0.52
N ASN A 89 8.01 6.93 -0.54
CA ASN A 89 6.67 7.47 -0.75
C ASN A 89 5.68 6.93 0.28
N LEU A 90 5.70 5.62 0.53
CA LEU A 90 4.86 5.03 1.57
C LEU A 90 5.32 5.46 2.97
N GLY A 91 6.57 5.24 3.33
CA GLY A 91 7.06 5.44 4.70
C GLY A 91 7.17 6.92 5.09
N TYR A 92 7.78 7.75 4.24
CA TYR A 92 7.98 9.15 4.56
C TYR A 92 6.85 10.05 4.08
N ASN A 93 6.50 10.02 2.77
CA ASN A 93 5.49 10.95 2.26
C ASN A 93 4.11 10.65 2.83
N SER A 94 3.70 9.37 2.90
CA SER A 94 2.38 8.98 3.42
C SER A 94 2.37 8.86 4.94
N LEU A 95 3.09 7.87 5.49
CA LEU A 95 2.98 7.50 6.90
C LEU A 95 3.71 8.45 7.87
N THR A 96 4.46 9.43 7.37
CA THR A 96 5.15 10.42 8.22
C THR A 96 4.69 11.85 7.92
N ALA A 97 5.00 12.39 6.76
CA ALA A 97 4.67 13.79 6.42
C ALA A 97 3.17 13.95 6.16
N GLY A 98 2.58 13.04 5.40
CA GLY A 98 1.14 12.99 5.12
C GLY A 98 0.33 12.82 6.40
N ALA A 99 0.68 11.83 7.22
CA ALA A 99 0.04 11.60 8.51
C ALA A 99 0.05 12.83 9.44
N ARG A 100 1.13 13.63 9.43
CA ARG A 100 1.15 14.90 10.17
C ARG A 100 0.17 15.92 9.59
N THR A 101 0.07 15.99 8.27
CA THR A 101 -0.86 16.89 7.57
C THR A 101 -2.29 16.49 7.86
N ILE A 102 -2.62 15.20 7.77
CA ILE A 102 -3.94 14.63 8.09
C ILE A 102 -4.35 15.05 9.51
N ARG A 103 -3.56 14.68 10.53
CA ARG A 103 -3.86 15.02 11.94
C ARG A 103 -4.09 16.51 12.18
N ARG A 104 -3.28 17.36 11.52
CA ARG A 104 -3.43 18.82 11.64
C ARG A 104 -4.74 19.27 11.03
N LEU A 105 -5.06 18.85 9.81
CA LEU A 105 -6.29 19.23 9.11
C LEU A 105 -7.54 18.72 9.82
N GLU A 106 -7.53 17.46 10.29
CA GLU A 106 -8.64 16.92 11.09
C GLU A 106 -8.88 17.72 12.37
N SER A 107 -7.80 18.13 13.05
CA SER A 107 -7.87 18.99 14.23
C SER A 107 -8.40 20.39 13.93
N GLU A 108 -8.12 20.94 12.74
CA GLU A 108 -8.54 22.27 12.31
C GLU A 108 -9.96 22.28 11.74
N CYS A 109 -10.33 21.25 10.99
CA CYS A 109 -11.55 21.23 10.16
C CYS A 109 -12.65 20.31 10.73
N GLY A 110 -12.30 19.34 11.59
CA GLY A 110 -13.25 18.48 12.29
C GLY A 110 -13.86 17.35 11.46
N TYR A 111 -13.30 17.02 10.29
CA TYR A 111 -13.72 15.87 9.48
C TYR A 111 -12.56 14.87 9.28
N ASP A 112 -12.92 13.61 9.07
CA ASP A 112 -11.97 12.52 8.92
C ASP A 112 -11.32 12.53 7.54
N ILE A 113 -10.00 12.30 7.48
CA ILE A 113 -9.24 12.24 6.22
C ILE A 113 -8.58 10.88 6.12
N PRO A 114 -8.94 10.03 5.14
CA PRO A 114 -8.30 8.73 4.96
C PRO A 114 -6.83 8.89 4.56
N TRP A 115 -5.97 8.00 5.03
CA TRP A 115 -4.55 8.04 4.66
C TRP A 115 -4.28 7.49 3.26
N CYS A 116 -5.22 6.72 2.68
CA CYS A 116 -5.18 6.23 1.32
C CYS A 116 -6.56 6.25 0.67
N LEU A 117 -6.59 6.26 -0.65
CA LEU A 117 -7.81 6.12 -1.46
C LEU A 117 -7.72 4.88 -2.33
N THR A 118 -8.86 4.20 -2.53
CA THR A 118 -9.00 3.09 -3.46
C THR A 118 -9.75 3.52 -4.70
N LEU A 119 -9.20 3.21 -5.87
CA LEU A 119 -9.75 3.55 -7.18
C LEU A 119 -9.96 2.24 -7.95
N ALA A 120 -11.22 1.81 -8.09
CA ALA A 120 -11.58 0.70 -8.95
C ALA A 120 -11.81 1.26 -10.36
N ILE A 121 -10.93 0.94 -11.29
CA ILE A 121 -10.94 1.52 -12.64
C ILE A 121 -11.08 0.45 -13.71
N ASP A 122 -11.65 0.82 -14.84
CA ASP A 122 -11.65 0.06 -16.08
C ASP A 122 -11.19 0.95 -17.25
N ARG A 123 -10.99 0.37 -18.42
CA ARG A 123 -10.48 1.09 -19.59
C ARG A 123 -11.40 2.22 -20.04
N LYS A 124 -12.72 2.02 -19.99
CA LYS A 124 -13.72 2.96 -20.49
C LYS A 124 -13.88 4.14 -19.56
N GLY A 125 -14.12 3.86 -18.28
CA GLY A 125 -14.32 4.89 -17.26
C GLY A 125 -13.06 5.73 -17.07
N TYR A 126 -11.88 5.10 -17.00
CA TYR A 126 -10.63 5.85 -16.90
C TYR A 126 -10.43 6.81 -18.10
N THR A 127 -10.65 6.33 -19.33
CA THR A 127 -10.49 7.16 -20.53
C THR A 127 -11.44 8.36 -20.55
N ALA A 128 -12.65 8.19 -20.01
CA ALA A 128 -13.64 9.26 -19.92
C ALA A 128 -13.29 10.31 -18.85
N HIS A 129 -12.53 9.93 -17.82
CA HIS A 129 -12.28 10.72 -16.61
C HIS A 129 -10.79 10.94 -16.29
N GLU A 130 -9.88 10.80 -17.25
CA GLU A 130 -8.42 10.86 -17.04
C GLU A 130 -7.97 12.12 -16.27
N SER A 131 -8.54 13.28 -16.62
CA SER A 131 -8.26 14.54 -15.94
C SER A 131 -8.80 14.58 -14.51
N ASP A 132 -9.93 13.93 -14.25
CA ASP A 132 -10.56 13.92 -12.93
C ASP A 132 -9.73 13.08 -11.95
N TYR A 133 -9.17 11.95 -12.39
CA TYR A 133 -8.22 11.16 -11.60
C TYR A 133 -6.95 11.95 -11.26
N THR A 134 -6.41 12.71 -12.22
CA THR A 134 -5.27 13.61 -11.97
C THR A 134 -5.62 14.65 -10.90
N ASN A 135 -6.78 15.28 -11.03
CA ASN A 135 -7.27 16.30 -10.09
C ASN A 135 -7.52 15.70 -8.69
N LEU A 136 -8.09 14.50 -8.61
CA LEU A 136 -8.32 13.78 -7.35
C LEU A 136 -6.99 13.56 -6.59
N ILE A 137 -5.95 13.06 -7.26
CA ILE A 137 -4.66 12.83 -6.64
C ILE A 137 -4.02 14.14 -6.16
N GLU A 138 -4.08 15.20 -6.96
CA GLU A 138 -3.57 16.52 -6.55
C GLU A 138 -4.35 17.11 -5.36
N GLN A 139 -5.66 16.85 -5.25
CA GLN A 139 -6.46 17.21 -4.08
C GLN A 139 -6.05 16.37 -2.87
N GLY A 140 -5.91 15.05 -3.04
CA GLY A 140 -5.46 14.14 -1.98
C GLY A 140 -4.11 14.56 -1.40
N LYS A 141 -3.13 14.89 -2.24
CA LYS A 141 -1.81 15.38 -1.79
C LYS A 141 -1.90 16.63 -0.91
N ARG A 142 -2.84 17.54 -1.20
CA ARG A 142 -3.07 18.74 -0.34
C ARG A 142 -3.62 18.36 1.03
N LEU A 143 -4.38 17.27 1.11
CA LEU A 143 -4.93 16.74 2.35
C LEU A 143 -3.94 15.80 3.10
N GLY A 144 -2.81 15.46 2.48
CA GLY A 144 -1.81 14.54 3.08
C GLY A 144 -1.91 13.10 2.60
N ILE A 145 -2.77 12.82 1.63
CA ILE A 145 -2.97 11.48 1.05
C ILE A 145 -1.92 11.26 -0.05
N TYR A 146 -1.01 10.31 0.16
CA TYR A 146 0.08 9.96 -0.77
C TYR A 146 0.09 8.47 -1.13
N THR A 147 -0.89 7.71 -0.67
CA THR A 147 -1.04 6.28 -1.02
C THR A 147 -2.36 6.07 -1.75
N TYR A 148 -2.28 5.35 -2.85
CA TYR A 148 -3.43 5.01 -3.69
C TYR A 148 -3.40 3.53 -4.05
N LEU A 149 -4.53 2.85 -3.82
CA LEU A 149 -4.78 1.52 -4.31
C LEU A 149 -5.55 1.65 -5.63
N ILE A 150 -5.01 1.08 -6.69
CA ILE A 150 -5.65 1.05 -7.99
C ILE A 150 -6.04 -0.39 -8.29
N ILE A 151 -7.33 -0.67 -8.31
CA ILE A 151 -7.87 -1.98 -8.68
C ILE A 151 -8.28 -1.90 -10.14
N ALA A 152 -7.46 -2.47 -11.02
CA ALA A 152 -7.61 -2.41 -12.47
C ALA A 152 -7.46 -3.83 -13.06
N PRO A 153 -8.53 -4.63 -13.10
CA PRO A 153 -8.50 -5.93 -13.77
C PRO A 153 -8.07 -5.80 -15.24
N GLU A 154 -8.41 -4.68 -15.87
CA GLU A 154 -7.95 -4.27 -17.20
C GLU A 154 -7.18 -2.96 -17.10
N LEU A 155 -5.97 -2.92 -17.68
CA LEU A 155 -5.09 -1.74 -17.61
C LEU A 155 -5.40 -0.72 -18.71
N PRO A 156 -5.86 0.49 -18.37
CA PRO A 156 -5.97 1.59 -19.32
C PRO A 156 -4.59 2.09 -19.75
N VAL A 157 -4.38 2.33 -21.05
CA VAL A 157 -3.09 2.82 -21.58
C VAL A 157 -2.67 4.16 -20.96
N GLY A 158 -3.62 5.09 -20.75
CA GLY A 158 -3.40 6.40 -20.15
C GLY A 158 -2.94 6.34 -18.69
N LEU A 159 -3.24 5.24 -17.98
CA LEU A 159 -2.87 5.06 -16.56
C LEU A 159 -1.36 5.25 -16.32
N PHE A 160 -0.53 4.72 -17.19
CA PHE A 160 0.93 4.85 -17.04
C PHE A 160 1.41 6.30 -17.16
N THR A 161 0.69 7.14 -17.90
CA THR A 161 0.97 8.59 -17.98
C THR A 161 0.66 9.26 -16.65
N LEU A 162 -0.50 8.98 -16.04
CA LEU A 162 -0.86 9.45 -14.72
C LEU A 162 0.20 9.04 -13.68
N LEU A 163 0.54 7.75 -13.63
CA LEU A 163 1.53 7.23 -12.68
C LEU A 163 2.89 7.93 -12.83
N ARG A 164 3.38 8.15 -14.07
CA ARG A 164 4.63 8.88 -14.30
C ARG A 164 4.61 10.32 -13.79
N GLN A 165 3.45 10.96 -13.75
CA GLN A 165 3.31 12.35 -13.27
C GLN A 165 3.30 12.42 -11.73
N GLN A 166 2.85 11.37 -11.05
CA GLN A 166 2.62 11.35 -9.60
C GLN A 166 3.74 10.63 -8.82
N LYS A 167 4.99 11.00 -9.10
CA LYS A 167 6.21 10.33 -8.57
C LYS A 167 6.39 10.41 -7.05
N ASP A 168 5.66 11.27 -6.38
CA ASP A 168 5.69 11.46 -4.92
C ASP A 168 4.63 10.64 -4.17
N CYS A 169 3.78 9.91 -4.90
CA CYS A 169 2.81 8.99 -4.34
C CYS A 169 3.30 7.54 -4.37
N ALA A 170 2.78 6.69 -3.47
CA ALA A 170 2.91 5.24 -3.52
C ALA A 170 1.64 4.65 -4.14
N PHE A 171 1.82 3.82 -5.16
CA PHE A 171 0.71 3.15 -5.82
C PHE A 171 0.82 1.63 -5.65
N LEU A 172 -0.27 1.00 -5.19
CA LEU A 172 -0.45 -0.45 -5.25
C LEU A 172 -1.41 -0.72 -6.42
N LEU A 173 -0.90 -1.35 -7.47
CA LEU A 173 -1.67 -1.59 -8.70
C LEU A 173 -2.10 -3.06 -8.78
N PHE A 174 -3.34 -3.33 -8.41
CA PHE A 174 -3.97 -4.65 -8.43
C PHE A 174 -4.46 -4.95 -9.84
N THR A 175 -3.95 -6.01 -10.45
CA THR A 175 -4.30 -6.36 -11.83
C THR A 175 -4.21 -7.86 -12.09
N SER A 176 -4.78 -8.30 -13.21
CA SER A 176 -4.75 -9.70 -13.65
C SER A 176 -3.44 -10.04 -14.36
N PRO A 177 -2.95 -11.28 -14.28
CA PRO A 177 -1.73 -11.71 -14.98
C PRO A 177 -1.77 -11.45 -16.49
N ASP A 178 -2.93 -11.64 -17.13
CA ASP A 178 -3.11 -11.47 -18.57
C ASP A 178 -2.83 -10.04 -19.06
N GLU A 179 -2.98 -9.04 -18.21
CA GLU A 179 -2.68 -7.65 -18.54
C GLU A 179 -1.18 -7.32 -18.46
N LEU A 180 -0.40 -8.18 -17.83
CA LEU A 180 1.02 -7.97 -17.54
C LEU A 180 1.92 -8.60 -18.61
N THR A 181 1.75 -8.15 -19.86
CA THR A 181 2.62 -8.54 -20.97
C THR A 181 4.06 -8.05 -20.75
N GLY A 182 5.02 -8.59 -21.52
CA GLY A 182 6.42 -8.19 -21.42
C GLY A 182 6.61 -6.67 -21.55
N ASP A 183 5.94 -6.02 -22.51
CA ASP A 183 6.03 -4.57 -22.73
C ASP A 183 5.41 -3.76 -21.58
N VAL A 184 4.33 -4.26 -20.98
CA VAL A 184 3.72 -3.64 -19.81
C VAL A 184 4.65 -3.75 -18.60
N ILE A 185 5.24 -4.93 -18.37
CA ILE A 185 6.21 -5.13 -17.28
C ILE A 185 7.44 -4.23 -17.48
N ASP A 186 7.96 -4.11 -18.71
CA ASP A 186 9.09 -3.21 -19.02
C ASP A 186 8.73 -1.74 -18.78
N THR A 187 7.48 -1.36 -19.04
CA THR A 187 6.99 -0.01 -18.73
C THR A 187 6.90 0.22 -17.23
N MET A 188 6.36 -0.76 -16.48
CA MET A 188 6.20 -0.69 -15.03
C MET A 188 7.55 -0.71 -14.31
N ALA A 189 8.55 -1.40 -14.83
CA ALA A 189 9.92 -1.42 -14.31
C ALA A 189 10.57 -0.03 -14.24
N GLN A 190 10.04 0.96 -14.97
CA GLN A 190 10.50 2.36 -14.91
C GLN A 190 9.73 3.20 -13.87
N LEU A 191 8.74 2.61 -13.17
CA LEU A 191 7.88 3.29 -12.21
C LEU A 191 8.22 2.86 -10.77
N TYR A 192 9.33 3.34 -10.25
CA TYR A 192 9.89 2.95 -8.94
C TYR A 192 8.98 3.18 -7.73
N HIS A 193 7.91 3.93 -7.89
CA HIS A 193 6.91 4.26 -6.86
C HIS A 193 5.61 3.46 -7.01
N VAL A 194 5.57 2.53 -7.95
CA VAL A 194 4.44 1.64 -8.20
C VAL A 194 4.83 0.22 -7.82
N MET A 195 4.01 -0.44 -7.01
CA MET A 195 4.11 -1.85 -6.69
C MET A 195 2.97 -2.59 -7.41
N PRO A 196 3.25 -3.37 -8.46
CA PRO A 196 2.27 -4.28 -9.03
C PRO A 196 1.84 -5.31 -8.00
N VAL A 197 0.56 -5.57 -7.93
CA VAL A 197 -0.06 -6.60 -7.08
C VAL A 197 -0.80 -7.56 -8.00
N VAL A 198 -0.20 -8.71 -8.24
CA VAL A 198 -0.64 -9.69 -9.25
C VAL A 198 -1.73 -10.57 -8.65
N ARG A 199 -2.85 -10.75 -9.37
CA ARG A 199 -3.88 -11.69 -8.96
C ARG A 199 -3.33 -13.11 -8.98
N PHE A 200 -3.48 -13.82 -7.86
CA PHE A 200 -3.17 -15.26 -7.77
C PHE A 200 -4.07 -16.05 -8.73
N GLY A 201 -3.49 -17.01 -9.45
CA GLY A 201 -4.18 -17.85 -10.40
C GLY A 201 -3.30 -18.16 -11.63
N ASP A 202 -3.94 -18.63 -12.69
CA ASP A 202 -3.26 -19.01 -13.93
C ASP A 202 -2.40 -17.87 -14.48
N GLY A 203 -1.15 -18.18 -14.83
CA GLY A 203 -0.19 -17.22 -15.37
C GLY A 203 0.50 -16.30 -14.34
N ALA A 204 0.11 -16.35 -13.06
CA ALA A 204 0.70 -15.48 -12.03
C ALA A 204 2.17 -15.80 -11.77
N GLU A 205 2.56 -17.06 -11.80
CA GLU A 205 3.94 -17.50 -11.57
C GLU A 205 4.88 -16.94 -12.64
N GLU A 206 4.53 -17.09 -13.90
CA GLU A 206 5.33 -16.60 -15.04
C GLU A 206 5.52 -15.08 -15.01
N VAL A 207 4.46 -14.37 -14.60
CA VAL A 207 4.46 -12.90 -14.46
C VAL A 207 5.35 -12.48 -13.29
N CYS A 208 5.20 -13.10 -12.12
CA CYS A 208 6.03 -12.83 -10.95
C CYS A 208 7.51 -13.10 -11.25
N ASP A 209 7.82 -14.21 -11.91
CA ASP A 209 9.16 -14.54 -12.39
C ASP A 209 9.71 -13.49 -13.36
N ALA A 210 8.87 -13.01 -14.28
CA ALA A 210 9.28 -11.96 -15.21
C ALA A 210 9.58 -10.63 -14.52
N MET A 211 8.83 -10.28 -13.46
CA MET A 211 9.08 -9.11 -12.63
C MET A 211 10.34 -9.28 -11.76
N ARG A 212 10.53 -10.47 -11.18
CA ARG A 212 11.72 -10.79 -10.39
C ARG A 212 13.00 -10.70 -11.23
N ARG A 213 12.99 -11.19 -12.47
CA ARG A 213 14.12 -11.04 -13.41
C ARG A 213 14.43 -9.59 -13.77
N ARG A 214 13.47 -8.67 -13.62
CA ARG A 214 13.64 -7.22 -13.82
C ARG A 214 13.90 -6.47 -12.51
N GLU A 215 14.16 -7.20 -11.45
CA GLU A 215 14.45 -6.65 -10.12
C GLU A 215 13.36 -5.69 -9.61
N MET A 216 12.10 -5.94 -9.95
CA MET A 216 10.96 -5.13 -9.55
C MET A 216 10.47 -5.50 -8.15
N LEU A 217 9.95 -4.51 -7.42
CA LEU A 217 9.12 -4.75 -6.24
C LEU A 217 7.70 -5.09 -6.70
N TYR A 218 7.18 -6.25 -6.31
CA TYR A 218 5.83 -6.71 -6.62
C TYR A 218 5.23 -7.47 -5.44
N SER A 219 3.93 -7.73 -5.50
CA SER A 219 3.19 -8.54 -4.54
C SER A 219 2.13 -9.38 -5.24
N VAL A 220 1.51 -10.30 -4.50
CA VAL A 220 0.42 -11.14 -5.01
C VAL A 220 -0.83 -10.90 -4.18
N PHE A 221 -2.02 -10.97 -4.79
CA PHE A 221 -3.26 -10.90 -4.05
C PHE A 221 -4.21 -12.06 -4.41
N LEU A 222 -4.92 -12.50 -3.37
CA LEU A 222 -5.98 -13.50 -3.45
C LEU A 222 -7.31 -12.83 -3.08
N PRO A 223 -8.24 -12.63 -4.04
CA PRO A 223 -9.59 -12.21 -3.71
C PRO A 223 -10.34 -13.38 -3.08
N TYR A 224 -11.16 -13.11 -2.06
CA TYR A 224 -11.92 -14.16 -1.37
C TYR A 224 -13.30 -13.68 -0.92
N HIS A 225 -14.23 -14.62 -0.79
CA HIS A 225 -15.48 -14.40 -0.09
C HIS A 225 -15.34 -14.77 1.38
N SER A 226 -16.01 -14.04 2.27
CA SER A 226 -15.91 -14.27 3.73
C SER A 226 -16.26 -15.70 4.15
N GLU A 227 -17.11 -16.39 3.39
CA GLU A 227 -17.49 -17.79 3.59
C GLU A 227 -16.34 -18.78 3.28
N GLU A 228 -15.41 -18.41 2.41
CA GLU A 228 -14.26 -19.22 2.00
C GLU A 228 -13.07 -19.05 2.96
N SER A 229 -13.12 -18.03 3.80
CA SER A 229 -11.99 -17.60 4.65
C SER A 229 -11.48 -18.68 5.63
N GLU A 230 -12.32 -19.66 5.99
CA GLU A 230 -11.90 -20.75 6.88
C GLU A 230 -10.94 -21.73 6.20
N ASN A 231 -11.01 -21.88 4.89
CA ASN A 231 -10.27 -22.86 4.12
C ASN A 231 -8.95 -22.33 3.54
N ILE A 232 -8.80 -21.02 3.36
CA ILE A 232 -7.64 -20.41 2.70
C ILE A 232 -6.29 -20.88 3.29
N PHE A 233 -6.19 -21.01 4.62
CA PHE A 233 -4.97 -21.52 5.25
C PHE A 233 -4.90 -23.05 5.32
N SER A 234 -6.01 -23.76 5.04
CA SER A 234 -6.09 -25.22 5.14
C SER A 234 -5.77 -25.92 3.83
N ASP A 235 -6.05 -25.26 2.69
CA ASP A 235 -6.04 -25.86 1.36
C ASP A 235 -4.67 -25.79 0.67
N GLY A 236 -3.63 -25.29 1.36
CA GLY A 236 -2.29 -25.20 0.80
C GLY A 236 -2.02 -23.95 -0.04
N ASP A 237 -3.03 -23.16 -0.34
CA ASP A 237 -2.92 -21.94 -1.19
C ASP A 237 -1.83 -20.98 -0.70
N VAL A 238 -1.65 -20.88 0.63
CA VAL A 238 -0.60 -20.03 1.21
C VAL A 238 0.80 -20.55 0.87
N LEU A 239 0.99 -21.88 0.87
CA LEU A 239 2.27 -22.49 0.51
C LEU A 239 2.55 -22.32 -0.99
N ASP A 240 1.52 -22.39 -1.82
CA ASP A 240 1.65 -22.17 -3.26
C ASP A 240 1.99 -20.72 -3.59
N ILE A 241 1.47 -19.76 -2.80
CA ILE A 241 1.79 -18.34 -2.95
C ILE A 241 3.23 -18.02 -2.51
N GLU A 242 3.77 -18.73 -1.52
CA GLU A 242 5.13 -18.50 -1.03
C GLU A 242 6.20 -18.73 -2.12
N GLN A 243 5.95 -19.62 -3.08
CA GLN A 243 6.87 -19.89 -4.20
C GLN A 243 7.02 -18.69 -5.16
N PHE A 244 6.10 -17.72 -5.14
CA PHE A 244 6.19 -16.52 -5.97
C PHE A 244 7.22 -15.50 -5.45
N HIS A 245 7.83 -15.75 -4.29
CA HIS A 245 8.82 -14.85 -3.68
C HIS A 245 8.33 -13.42 -3.50
N ALA A 246 7.01 -13.24 -3.35
CA ALA A 246 6.41 -11.94 -3.11
C ALA A 246 6.56 -11.56 -1.63
N PRO A 247 7.04 -10.36 -1.30
CA PRO A 247 7.22 -9.94 0.09
C PRO A 247 5.89 -9.80 0.84
N LEU A 248 4.80 -9.54 0.12
CA LEU A 248 3.45 -9.46 0.69
C LEU A 248 2.52 -10.41 -0.06
N THR A 249 1.66 -11.10 0.68
CA THR A 249 0.47 -11.78 0.16
C THR A 249 -0.76 -11.05 0.67
N ILE A 250 -1.51 -10.44 -0.24
CA ILE A 250 -2.65 -9.60 0.10
C ILE A 250 -3.94 -10.38 -0.11
N PHE A 251 -4.66 -10.64 0.96
CA PHE A 251 -6.01 -11.20 0.92
C PHE A 251 -7.00 -10.05 0.80
N MET A 252 -7.84 -10.10 -0.21
CA MET A 252 -8.79 -9.03 -0.50
C MET A 252 -10.22 -9.58 -0.50
N SER A 253 -10.96 -9.30 0.57
CA SER A 253 -12.40 -9.63 0.60
C SER A 253 -13.17 -8.80 -0.44
N TYR A 254 -14.13 -9.44 -1.14
CA TYR A 254 -15.03 -8.73 -2.06
C TYR A 254 -15.93 -7.70 -1.38
N THR A 255 -16.18 -7.87 -0.08
CA THR A 255 -16.94 -6.92 0.72
C THR A 255 -16.08 -6.45 1.89
N ALA A 256 -16.01 -5.14 2.09
CA ALA A 256 -15.30 -4.60 3.26
C ALA A 256 -15.97 -5.09 4.56
N PRO A 257 -15.20 -5.56 5.55
CA PRO A 257 -15.77 -6.05 6.81
C PRO A 257 -16.49 -4.93 7.56
N GLU A 258 -17.51 -5.32 8.33
CA GLU A 258 -18.29 -4.39 9.16
C GLU A 258 -17.41 -3.63 10.16
N LYS A 259 -17.82 -2.41 10.50
CA LYS A 259 -17.11 -1.60 11.50
C LYS A 259 -17.08 -2.27 12.87
N GLY A 260 -15.92 -2.22 13.50
CA GLY A 260 -15.77 -2.44 14.95
C GLY A 260 -15.48 -3.87 15.39
N GLN A 261 -15.46 -4.86 14.50
CA GLN A 261 -15.05 -6.22 14.83
C GLN A 261 -14.00 -6.73 13.85
N SER A 262 -12.90 -7.24 14.40
CA SER A 262 -11.92 -7.97 13.58
C SER A 262 -12.50 -9.34 13.21
N SER A 263 -12.47 -9.65 11.90
CA SER A 263 -12.96 -10.94 11.41
C SER A 263 -12.16 -12.11 12.00
N PRO A 264 -12.75 -13.32 12.07
CA PRO A 264 -11.99 -14.51 12.43
C PRO A 264 -10.77 -14.72 11.53
N PHE A 265 -10.90 -14.40 10.23
CA PHE A 265 -9.82 -14.50 9.26
C PHE A 265 -8.68 -13.54 9.60
N TYR A 266 -8.96 -12.28 9.93
CA TYR A 266 -7.92 -11.34 10.32
C TYR A 266 -7.15 -11.77 11.57
N ARG A 267 -7.82 -12.39 12.53
CA ARG A 267 -7.10 -12.97 13.69
C ARG A 267 -6.10 -14.06 13.27
N ARG A 268 -6.44 -14.87 12.25
CA ARG A 268 -5.50 -15.86 11.69
C ARG A 268 -4.33 -15.17 10.97
N ILE A 269 -4.58 -14.11 10.20
CA ILE A 269 -3.54 -13.28 9.58
C ILE A 269 -2.56 -12.75 10.63
N ILE A 270 -3.07 -12.18 11.72
CA ILE A 270 -2.24 -11.69 12.82
C ILE A 270 -1.45 -12.84 13.48
N ALA A 271 -2.07 -14.00 13.69
CA ALA A 271 -1.41 -15.17 14.25
C ALA A 271 -0.26 -15.64 13.31
N ALA A 272 -0.51 -15.74 12.01
CA ALA A 272 0.51 -16.13 11.01
C ALA A 272 1.69 -15.15 10.98
N ARG A 273 1.45 -13.85 11.09
CA ARG A 273 2.52 -12.84 11.21
C ARG A 273 3.36 -13.02 12.47
N ASN A 274 2.73 -13.38 13.58
CA ASN A 274 3.42 -13.57 14.86
C ASN A 274 4.16 -14.91 14.94
N ASP A 275 3.74 -15.91 14.17
CA ASP A 275 4.38 -17.23 14.14
C ASP A 275 5.72 -17.22 13.38
N LEU A 276 5.98 -16.18 12.60
CA LEU A 276 7.25 -15.86 11.95
C LEU A 276 7.82 -16.97 11.04
N HIS A 277 6.99 -17.88 10.58
CA HIS A 277 7.43 -19.02 9.74
C HIS A 277 7.11 -18.82 8.26
N THR A 278 6.24 -17.88 7.92
CA THR A 278 5.83 -17.58 6.54
C THR A 278 6.98 -16.91 5.76
N GLN A 279 7.10 -17.23 4.47
CA GLN A 279 8.08 -16.61 3.56
C GLN A 279 7.55 -15.32 2.92
N THR A 280 6.34 -14.93 3.24
CA THR A 280 5.67 -13.71 2.81
C THR A 280 4.93 -13.10 3.99
N ILE A 281 4.65 -11.81 3.97
CA ILE A 281 3.87 -11.14 5.01
C ILE A 281 2.40 -11.17 4.59
N PRO A 282 1.53 -11.96 5.26
CA PRO A 282 0.12 -11.99 4.95
C PRO A 282 -0.57 -10.68 5.40
N VAL A 283 -1.39 -10.12 4.53
CA VAL A 283 -2.12 -8.85 4.72
C VAL A 283 -3.58 -9.09 4.40
N GLU A 284 -4.50 -8.75 5.29
CA GLU A 284 -5.91 -8.60 4.93
C GLU A 284 -6.16 -7.14 4.59
N LEU A 285 -6.47 -6.86 3.33
CA LEU A 285 -6.42 -5.52 2.77
C LEU A 285 -7.21 -4.50 3.56
N TRP A 286 -8.49 -4.76 3.79
CA TRP A 286 -9.39 -3.75 4.38
C TRP A 286 -9.18 -3.56 5.88
N GLU A 287 -8.88 -4.63 6.61
CA GLU A 287 -8.65 -4.54 8.04
C GLU A 287 -7.29 -3.93 8.35
N ASP A 288 -6.25 -4.24 7.55
CA ASP A 288 -4.95 -3.59 7.71
C ASP A 288 -4.97 -2.12 7.30
N LEU A 289 -5.70 -1.75 6.24
CA LEU A 289 -5.90 -0.34 5.89
C LEU A 289 -6.55 0.44 7.04
N ARG A 290 -7.57 -0.15 7.66
CA ARG A 290 -8.26 0.43 8.82
C ARG A 290 -7.35 0.50 10.04
N TYR A 291 -6.56 -0.55 10.28
CA TYR A 291 -5.60 -0.57 11.38
C TYR A 291 -4.57 0.56 11.24
N VAL A 292 -3.99 0.72 10.06
CA VAL A 292 -3.04 1.81 9.77
C VAL A 292 -3.69 3.18 9.92
N ASP A 293 -4.93 3.31 9.48
CA ASP A 293 -5.71 4.53 9.65
C ASP A 293 -5.84 4.93 11.12
N GLY A 294 -6.22 3.99 11.99
CA GLY A 294 -6.26 4.20 13.44
C GLY A 294 -4.89 4.50 14.08
N VAL A 295 -3.79 4.07 13.45
CA VAL A 295 -2.43 4.45 13.86
C VAL A 295 -2.12 5.91 13.48
N ILE A 296 -2.63 6.37 12.35
CA ILE A 296 -2.41 7.72 11.82
C ILE A 296 -3.32 8.73 12.52
N SER A 297 -4.60 8.44 12.63
CA SER A 297 -5.60 9.37 13.14
C SER A 297 -6.38 8.79 14.33
N PRO A 298 -6.72 9.62 15.34
CA PRO A 298 -7.63 9.22 16.39
C PRO A 298 -9.11 9.21 15.93
N LEU A 299 -9.42 9.84 14.80
CA LEU A 299 -10.74 9.82 14.20
C LEU A 299 -10.91 8.56 13.36
N PRO A 300 -12.04 7.84 13.48
CA PRO A 300 -12.26 6.63 12.72
C PRO A 300 -12.57 6.98 11.26
N SER A 301 -11.58 7.00 10.39
CA SER A 301 -11.81 7.20 8.99
C SER A 301 -12.39 5.95 8.32
N HIS A 302 -12.88 6.13 7.13
CA HIS A 302 -13.44 5.07 6.32
C HIS A 302 -12.52 4.86 5.13
N SER A 303 -12.28 3.60 4.77
CA SER A 303 -11.73 3.30 3.46
C SER A 303 -12.68 3.87 2.40
N ILE A 304 -12.20 4.81 1.60
CA ILE A 304 -12.98 5.42 0.52
C ILE A 304 -12.58 4.75 -0.77
N THR A 305 -13.57 4.20 -1.45
CA THR A 305 -13.41 3.56 -2.77
C THR A 305 -14.30 4.26 -3.79
N PHE A 306 -13.72 4.59 -4.94
CA PHE A 306 -14.44 5.12 -6.10
C PHE A 306 -14.40 4.11 -7.25
N ASN A 307 -15.49 4.05 -8.01
CA ASN A 307 -15.56 3.23 -9.21
C ASN A 307 -14.99 3.94 -10.46
N ALA A 308 -15.00 3.26 -11.58
CA ALA A 308 -14.48 3.77 -12.86
C ALA A 308 -15.17 5.06 -13.35
N ASP A 309 -16.43 5.26 -13.03
CA ASP A 309 -17.21 6.46 -13.37
C ASP A 309 -17.10 7.57 -12.30
N CYS A 310 -16.09 7.48 -11.42
CA CYS A 310 -15.79 8.44 -10.36
C CYS A 310 -16.80 8.50 -9.20
N PHE A 311 -17.73 7.57 -9.10
CA PHE A 311 -18.71 7.49 -8.03
C PHE A 311 -18.21 6.70 -6.81
N LEU A 312 -18.74 7.06 -5.64
CA LEU A 312 -18.43 6.37 -4.39
C LEU A 312 -18.95 4.93 -4.42
N ILE A 313 -18.11 3.98 -3.97
CA ILE A 313 -18.53 2.63 -3.62
C ILE A 313 -18.70 2.55 -2.11
N ARG A 314 -19.87 2.19 -1.63
CA ARG A 314 -20.14 1.96 -0.21
C ARG A 314 -19.50 0.65 0.27
N PRO A 315 -19.29 0.48 1.59
CA PRO A 315 -18.68 -0.74 2.15
C PRO A 315 -19.39 -2.04 1.77
N ASP A 316 -20.70 -2.00 1.49
CA ASP A 316 -21.50 -3.14 1.02
C ASP A 316 -21.34 -3.44 -0.48
N GLY A 317 -20.49 -2.68 -1.18
CA GLY A 317 -20.24 -2.81 -2.61
C GLY A 317 -21.23 -2.07 -3.51
N THR A 318 -22.26 -1.40 -2.96
CA THR A 318 -23.20 -0.61 -3.75
C THR A 318 -22.58 0.72 -4.19
N VAL A 319 -22.94 1.17 -5.40
CA VAL A 319 -22.49 2.46 -5.94
C VAL A 319 -23.44 3.55 -5.51
N ASP A 320 -22.91 4.63 -4.94
CA ASP A 320 -23.63 5.85 -4.65
C ASP A 320 -23.31 6.89 -5.74
N ASP A 321 -24.22 7.03 -6.70
CA ASP A 321 -24.08 7.95 -7.84
C ASP A 321 -24.36 9.43 -7.50
N SER A 322 -24.78 9.70 -6.28
CA SER A 322 -24.93 11.08 -5.76
C SER A 322 -23.60 11.70 -5.31
N ILE A 323 -22.56 10.88 -5.10
CA ILE A 323 -21.25 11.31 -4.63
C ILE A 323 -20.19 10.97 -5.69
N SER A 324 -19.64 12.00 -6.33
CA SER A 324 -18.65 11.83 -7.39
C SER A 324 -17.51 12.84 -7.27
N PHE A 325 -16.26 12.38 -7.41
CA PHE A 325 -15.10 13.26 -7.45
C PHE A 325 -14.91 13.99 -8.80
N ALA A 326 -15.62 13.59 -9.85
CA ALA A 326 -15.67 14.36 -11.10
C ALA A 326 -16.56 15.61 -10.97
N ALA A 327 -17.57 15.59 -10.08
CA ALA A 327 -18.51 16.67 -9.89
C ALA A 327 -18.23 17.53 -8.63
N SER A 328 -17.48 16.99 -7.66
CA SER A 328 -17.24 17.62 -6.36
C SER A 328 -15.76 17.58 -5.98
N SER A 329 -15.31 18.49 -5.13
CA SER A 329 -13.97 18.40 -4.55
C SER A 329 -13.88 17.25 -3.55
N LEU A 330 -12.69 16.65 -3.43
CA LEU A 330 -12.46 15.59 -2.45
C LEU A 330 -12.81 16.06 -1.02
N GLU A 331 -12.43 17.28 -0.66
CA GLU A 331 -12.76 17.87 0.63
C GLU A 331 -14.29 17.93 0.87
N SER A 332 -15.07 18.39 -0.13
CA SER A 332 -16.53 18.41 -0.04
C SER A 332 -17.12 17.01 0.15
N ILE A 333 -16.55 16.01 -0.53
CA ILE A 333 -16.96 14.62 -0.37
C ILE A 333 -16.68 14.15 1.06
N LEU A 334 -15.46 14.37 1.57
CA LEU A 334 -15.08 13.96 2.93
C LEU A 334 -16.01 14.58 3.99
N VAL A 335 -16.36 15.84 3.85
CA VAL A 335 -17.33 16.52 4.73
C VAL A 335 -18.72 15.90 4.65
N SER A 336 -19.15 15.44 3.46
CA SER A 336 -20.49 14.84 3.29
C SER A 336 -20.62 13.41 3.82
N LEU A 337 -19.51 12.74 4.09
CA LEU A 337 -19.47 11.35 4.59
C LEU A 337 -19.48 11.25 6.13
N GLN A 338 -19.56 12.37 6.82
CA GLN A 338 -19.63 12.46 8.29
C GLN A 338 -21.10 12.37 8.78
#